data_5f5c4b1c3cb925f3d731523ef7e05070
#
_entry.id   5f5c4b1c3cb925f3d731523ef7e05070
#
_cell.length_a   1.000
_cell.length_b   1.000
_cell.length_c   1.000
_cell.angle_alpha   90.00
_cell.angle_beta   90.00
_cell.angle_gamma   90.00
#
_symmetry.space_group_name_H-M   'P 1'
#
loop_
_entity.id
_entity.type
_entity.pdbx_description
1 polymer ?
#
loop_
_entity_poly.entity_id
_entity_poly.type
_entity_poly.pdbx_seq_one_letter_code
_entity_poly.pdbx_strand_id
1 'polypeptide(L)'
;LYPGLTANAIDAIEKSASEDLKKAYLPNLTSGKWTGTMNLTEPQCGTDLGLSKTMATPNNDGSYNLTGTKIFITCGEHDLSENIIHLVLARTPNAPPGIKGISLFLVPKFLPNENGEYNLRNKLECGSIEKKMGIHASPTCVMHYNEAKGWLVGDFNKGMRAMLIMMNGARFFVGIQGLGLSETANN
;
A
#
# COMPACT_ATOMS: atom_id res chain seq x y z
N LEU A 1 1.70 -9.83 11.36
CA LEU A 1 2.03 -8.93 10.24
C LEU A 1 0.99 -7.84 10.04
N TYR A 2 -0.32 -8.15 10.05
CA TYR A 2 -1.40 -7.19 9.83
C TYR A 2 -1.31 -5.92 10.71
N PRO A 3 -1.20 -6.02 12.04
CA PRO A 3 -1.16 -4.81 12.88
C PRO A 3 0.04 -3.92 12.58
N GLY A 4 1.21 -4.52 12.34
CA GLY A 4 2.43 -3.78 12.04
C GLY A 4 2.36 -3.02 10.72
N LEU A 5 1.83 -3.65 9.65
CA LEU A 5 1.63 -2.97 8.36
C LEU A 5 0.63 -1.82 8.48
N THR A 6 -0.48 -2.05 9.21
CA THR A 6 -1.50 -1.01 9.43
C THR A 6 -0.94 0.16 10.23
N ALA A 7 -0.19 -0.09 11.32
CA ALA A 7 0.45 0.96 12.11
C ALA A 7 1.41 1.81 11.25
N ASN A 8 2.22 1.15 10.42
CA ASN A 8 3.15 1.85 9.52
C ASN A 8 2.43 2.63 8.42
N ALA A 9 1.27 2.15 7.93
CA ALA A 9 0.44 2.88 6.98
C ALA A 9 -0.19 4.13 7.62
N ILE A 10 -0.63 4.04 8.88
CA ILE A 10 -1.11 5.18 9.67
C ILE A 10 -0.02 6.25 9.75
N ASP A 11 1.21 5.86 10.14
CA ASP A 11 2.35 6.79 10.23
C ASP A 11 2.64 7.50 8.91
N ALA A 12 2.61 6.77 7.79
CA ALA A 12 2.85 7.35 6.47
C ALA A 12 1.75 8.33 6.06
N ILE A 13 0.48 7.99 6.30
CA ILE A 13 -0.67 8.85 6.01
C ILE A 13 -0.64 10.10 6.91
N GLU A 14 -0.44 9.92 8.21
CA GLU A 14 -0.40 11.03 9.17
C GLU A 14 0.68 12.07 8.83
N LYS A 15 1.87 11.61 8.42
CA LYS A 15 3.00 12.49 8.13
C LYS A 15 2.98 13.08 6.71
N SER A 16 2.25 12.48 5.78
CA SER A 16 2.40 12.84 4.36
C SER A 16 1.09 13.17 3.63
N ALA A 17 -0.07 12.68 4.08
CA ALA A 17 -1.32 12.88 3.37
C ALA A 17 -1.93 14.28 3.62
N SER A 18 -2.83 14.70 2.74
CA SER A 18 -3.65 15.89 2.93
C SER A 18 -4.60 15.74 4.12
N GLU A 19 -5.05 16.83 4.70
CA GLU A 19 -5.99 16.81 5.84
C GLU A 19 -7.31 16.11 5.51
N ASP A 20 -7.79 16.20 4.27
CA ASP A 20 -8.99 15.51 3.84
C ASP A 20 -8.81 13.99 3.82
N LEU A 21 -7.68 13.50 3.31
CA LEU A 21 -7.34 12.08 3.34
C LEU A 21 -7.16 11.58 4.78
N LYS A 22 -6.51 12.35 5.64
CA LYS A 22 -6.36 12.00 7.06
C LYS A 22 -7.72 11.84 7.73
N LYS A 23 -8.62 12.81 7.57
CA LYS A 23 -9.98 12.76 8.13
C LYS A 23 -10.79 11.57 7.62
N ALA A 24 -10.65 11.24 6.33
CA ALA A 24 -11.41 10.16 5.71
C ALA A 24 -10.91 8.76 6.12
N TYR A 25 -9.60 8.56 6.28
CA TYR A 25 -9.01 7.22 6.37
C TYR A 25 -8.42 6.88 7.75
N LEU A 26 -7.80 7.85 8.47
CA LEU A 26 -7.13 7.56 9.75
C LEU A 26 -8.06 7.01 10.85
N PRO A 27 -9.29 7.52 11.05
CA PRO A 27 -10.13 7.01 12.14
C PRO A 27 -10.42 5.51 12.05
N ASN A 28 -10.70 5.00 10.85
CA ASN A 28 -10.99 3.59 10.64
C ASN A 28 -9.72 2.71 10.65
N LEU A 29 -8.58 3.22 10.21
CA LEU A 29 -7.29 2.54 10.34
C LEU A 29 -6.85 2.46 11.81
N THR A 30 -6.96 3.55 12.56
CA THR A 30 -6.57 3.62 13.99
C THR A 30 -7.45 2.76 14.87
N SER A 31 -8.75 2.65 14.57
CA SER A 31 -9.68 1.78 15.30
C SER A 31 -9.52 0.29 14.96
N GLY A 32 -8.71 -0.06 13.94
CA GLY A 32 -8.53 -1.44 13.47
C GLY A 32 -9.68 -1.97 12.60
N LYS A 33 -10.69 -1.15 12.26
CA LYS A 33 -11.75 -1.54 11.32
C LYS A 33 -11.20 -1.77 9.92
N TRP A 34 -10.20 -0.98 9.52
CA TRP A 34 -9.52 -1.09 8.23
C TRP A 34 -8.06 -1.46 8.42
N THR A 35 -7.47 -2.09 7.41
CA THR A 35 -6.06 -2.46 7.38
C THR A 35 -5.31 -1.70 6.30
N GLY A 36 -3.99 -1.58 6.46
CA GLY A 36 -3.11 -0.92 5.51
C GLY A 36 -2.10 -1.89 4.89
N THR A 37 -1.73 -1.67 3.64
CA THR A 37 -0.72 -2.46 2.92
C THR A 37 0.30 -1.59 2.22
N MET A 38 1.45 -2.18 1.89
CA MET A 38 2.59 -1.54 1.24
C MET A 38 2.83 -2.18 -0.13
N ASN A 39 2.69 -1.39 -1.21
CA ASN A 39 2.72 -1.89 -2.59
C ASN A 39 3.85 -1.23 -3.40
N LEU A 40 5.02 -1.87 -3.44
CA LEU A 40 6.22 -1.37 -4.12
C LEU A 40 6.56 -2.20 -5.35
N THR A 41 6.87 -3.49 -5.12
CA THR A 41 7.49 -4.42 -6.07
C THR A 41 6.57 -4.73 -7.24
N GLU A 42 7.13 -4.79 -8.43
CA GLU A 42 6.48 -5.22 -9.65
C GLU A 42 7.22 -6.43 -10.26
N PRO A 43 6.61 -7.19 -11.19
CA PRO A 43 7.26 -8.38 -11.76
C PRO A 43 8.67 -8.13 -12.34
N GLN A 44 8.90 -6.94 -12.88
CA GLN A 44 10.18 -6.56 -13.51
C GLN A 44 11.11 -5.77 -12.57
N CYS A 45 10.64 -5.34 -11.39
CA CYS A 45 11.45 -4.54 -10.48
C CYS A 45 11.11 -4.74 -9.01
N GLY A 46 12.13 -4.95 -8.20
CA GLY A 46 12.02 -5.03 -6.74
C GLY A 46 13.19 -4.28 -6.10
N THR A 47 14.40 -4.64 -6.46
CA THR A 47 15.64 -3.95 -6.01
C THR A 47 15.76 -2.56 -6.60
N ASP A 48 15.58 -2.44 -7.93
CA ASP A 48 15.55 -1.14 -8.60
C ASP A 48 14.12 -0.70 -8.91
N LEU A 49 13.50 0.03 -7.97
CA LEU A 49 12.16 0.59 -8.14
C LEU A 49 12.09 1.68 -9.22
N GLY A 50 13.24 2.18 -9.69
CA GLY A 50 13.29 3.10 -10.83
C GLY A 50 12.70 2.54 -12.11
N LEU A 51 12.61 1.21 -12.23
CA LEU A 51 12.02 0.48 -13.36
C LEU A 51 10.49 0.27 -13.22
N SER A 52 9.86 0.82 -12.19
CA SER A 52 8.41 0.70 -11.97
C SER A 52 7.60 1.25 -13.14
N LYS A 53 6.59 0.50 -13.56
CA LYS A 53 5.70 0.80 -14.70
C LYS A 53 4.27 1.10 -14.30
N THR A 54 3.86 0.84 -13.05
CA THR A 54 2.53 1.19 -12.58
C THR A 54 2.28 2.68 -12.79
N MET A 55 1.19 3.01 -13.47
CA MET A 55 0.83 4.35 -13.89
C MET A 55 -0.38 4.86 -13.12
N ALA A 56 -0.34 6.13 -12.71
CA ALA A 56 -1.44 6.86 -12.12
C ALA A 56 -1.84 8.01 -13.04
N THR A 57 -2.95 7.87 -13.73
CA THR A 57 -3.49 8.88 -14.67
C THR A 57 -4.45 9.80 -13.91
N PRO A 58 -4.26 11.13 -13.98
CA PRO A 58 -5.12 12.08 -13.26
C PRO A 58 -6.55 12.10 -13.80
N ASN A 59 -7.51 12.24 -12.90
CA ASN A 59 -8.92 12.51 -13.18
C ASN A 59 -9.24 14.00 -12.94
N ASN A 60 -10.40 14.47 -13.44
CA ASN A 60 -10.83 15.86 -13.27
C ASN A 60 -11.27 16.21 -11.83
N ASP A 61 -11.47 15.22 -10.96
CA ASP A 61 -11.92 15.38 -9.58
C ASP A 61 -10.77 15.35 -8.55
N GLY A 62 -9.52 15.44 -9.01
CA GLY A 62 -8.32 15.38 -8.15
C GLY A 62 -7.91 13.98 -7.73
N SER A 63 -8.66 12.94 -8.12
CA SER A 63 -8.26 11.55 -7.98
C SER A 63 -7.41 11.07 -9.16
N TYR A 64 -6.94 9.83 -9.09
CA TYR A 64 -6.13 9.17 -10.11
C TYR A 64 -6.69 7.78 -10.41
N ASN A 65 -6.55 7.33 -11.65
CA ASN A 65 -6.76 5.95 -12.05
C ASN A 65 -5.41 5.23 -12.11
N LEU A 66 -5.23 4.23 -11.24
CA LEU A 66 -4.01 3.44 -11.19
C LEU A 66 -4.14 2.19 -12.05
N THR A 67 -3.13 1.93 -12.90
CA THR A 67 -3.05 0.73 -13.74
C THR A 67 -1.67 0.10 -13.63
N GLY A 68 -1.61 -1.18 -13.30
CA GLY A 68 -0.37 -1.94 -13.15
C GLY A 68 -0.52 -3.16 -12.27
N THR A 69 0.60 -3.86 -12.04
CA THR A 69 0.63 -5.07 -11.21
C THR A 69 1.70 -4.93 -10.13
N LYS A 70 1.33 -5.20 -8.90
CA LYS A 70 2.23 -5.27 -7.75
C LYS A 70 2.32 -6.71 -7.25
N ILE A 71 3.52 -7.17 -6.93
CA ILE A 71 3.76 -8.54 -6.44
C ILE A 71 4.34 -8.52 -5.03
N PHE A 72 4.23 -9.66 -4.35
CA PHE A 72 4.67 -9.86 -2.97
C PHE A 72 3.97 -8.94 -1.97
N ILE A 73 2.69 -8.65 -2.20
CA ILE A 73 1.93 -7.75 -1.33
C ILE A 73 1.37 -8.52 -0.14
N THR A 74 1.96 -8.32 1.01
CA THR A 74 1.52 -8.91 2.27
C THR A 74 0.14 -8.39 2.63
N CYS A 75 -0.80 -9.32 2.86
CA CYS A 75 -2.19 -9.03 3.23
C CYS A 75 -2.92 -8.13 2.20
N GLY A 76 -2.57 -8.29 0.90
CA GLY A 76 -3.15 -7.50 -0.18
C GLY A 76 -4.65 -7.75 -0.40
N GLU A 77 -5.15 -8.95 -0.05
CA GLU A 77 -6.56 -9.29 -0.12
C GLU A 77 -6.94 -10.21 1.04
N HIS A 78 -8.02 -9.90 1.72
CA HIS A 78 -8.65 -10.69 2.79
C HIS A 78 -10.02 -10.13 3.16
N ASP A 79 -10.74 -10.84 4.04
CA ASP A 79 -12.06 -10.50 4.57
C ASP A 79 -12.05 -10.24 6.11
N LEU A 80 -10.85 -10.07 6.70
CA LEU A 80 -10.67 -9.86 8.14
C LEU A 80 -10.91 -8.41 8.59
N SER A 81 -11.09 -7.49 7.66
CA SER A 81 -11.39 -6.08 7.91
C SER A 81 -12.41 -5.56 6.90
N GLU A 82 -13.13 -4.51 7.28
CA GLU A 82 -14.16 -3.89 6.44
C GLU A 82 -13.59 -3.28 5.14
N ASN A 83 -12.33 -2.83 5.18
CA ASN A 83 -11.63 -2.26 4.02
C ASN A 83 -10.11 -2.48 4.12
N ILE A 84 -9.43 -2.43 2.98
CA ILE A 84 -7.97 -2.48 2.88
C ILE A 84 -7.50 -1.22 2.17
N ILE A 85 -6.57 -0.50 2.78
CA ILE A 85 -6.00 0.72 2.23
C ILE A 85 -4.60 0.43 1.69
N HIS A 86 -4.46 0.42 0.38
CA HIS A 86 -3.20 0.15 -0.30
C HIS A 86 -2.42 1.45 -0.48
N LEU A 87 -1.19 1.52 0.05
CA LEU A 87 -0.23 2.56 -0.27
C LEU A 87 0.63 2.10 -1.45
N VAL A 88 0.37 2.67 -2.63
CA VAL A 88 0.87 2.19 -3.92
C VAL A 88 1.86 3.17 -4.52
N LEU A 89 3.07 2.70 -4.84
CA LEU A 89 4.03 3.47 -5.63
C LEU A 89 3.67 3.40 -7.11
N ALA A 90 3.51 4.56 -7.75
CA ALA A 90 3.19 4.65 -9.16
C ALA A 90 3.83 5.91 -9.79
N ARG A 91 3.88 5.95 -11.13
CA ARG A 91 4.32 7.11 -11.90
C ARG A 91 3.12 7.88 -12.42
N THR A 92 3.27 9.17 -12.57
CA THR A 92 2.32 9.99 -13.34
C THR A 92 2.80 10.17 -14.78
N PRO A 93 1.91 10.52 -15.72
CA PRO A 93 2.33 10.93 -17.06
C PRO A 93 3.38 12.05 -16.99
N ASN A 94 4.42 11.95 -17.81
CA ASN A 94 5.55 12.90 -17.85
C ASN A 94 6.42 12.96 -16.58
N ALA A 95 6.31 12.01 -15.66
CA ALA A 95 7.22 11.92 -14.53
C ALA A 95 8.66 11.66 -14.97
N PRO A 96 9.68 12.25 -14.31
CA PRO A 96 11.06 12.02 -14.65
C PRO A 96 11.43 10.53 -14.53
N PRO A 97 12.41 10.04 -15.32
CA PRO A 97 12.83 8.65 -15.28
C PRO A 97 13.47 8.29 -13.92
N GLY A 98 13.53 7.00 -13.64
CA GLY A 98 14.15 6.47 -12.44
C GLY A 98 13.32 6.74 -11.16
N ILE A 99 13.95 6.59 -10.02
CA ILE A 99 13.30 6.68 -8.70
C ILE A 99 12.70 8.07 -8.40
N LYS A 100 13.26 9.11 -9.04
CA LYS A 100 12.79 10.50 -8.88
C LYS A 100 11.42 10.79 -9.51
N GLY A 101 10.86 9.88 -10.30
CA GLY A 101 9.54 10.03 -10.90
C GLY A 101 8.44 9.24 -10.19
N ILE A 102 8.72 8.67 -9.04
CA ILE A 102 7.78 7.84 -8.30
C ILE A 102 7.01 8.68 -7.28
N SER A 103 5.69 8.59 -7.32
CA SER A 103 4.76 9.17 -6.36
C SER A 103 4.05 8.08 -5.55
N LEU A 104 3.48 8.44 -4.39
CA LEU A 104 2.72 7.53 -3.55
C LEU A 104 1.23 7.83 -3.66
N PHE A 105 0.42 6.78 -3.77
CA PHE A 105 -1.02 6.88 -3.85
C PHE A 105 -1.70 6.01 -2.81
N LEU A 106 -2.77 6.53 -2.22
CA LEU A 106 -3.71 5.81 -1.37
C LEU A 106 -4.83 5.25 -2.23
N VAL A 107 -4.99 3.94 -2.25
CA VAL A 107 -5.96 3.21 -3.07
C VAL A 107 -6.77 2.28 -2.17
N PRO A 108 -8.02 2.59 -1.84
CA PRO A 108 -8.85 1.71 -1.01
C PRO A 108 -9.41 0.53 -1.82
N LYS A 109 -9.61 -0.60 -1.16
CA LYS A 109 -10.32 -1.77 -1.72
C LYS A 109 -11.78 -1.44 -2.00
N PHE A 110 -12.43 -0.72 -1.09
CA PHE A 110 -13.79 -0.22 -1.26
C PHE A 110 -13.82 1.30 -1.22
N LEU A 111 -14.48 1.90 -2.19
CA LEU A 111 -14.74 3.33 -2.31
C LEU A 111 -16.04 3.71 -1.59
N PRO A 112 -16.23 4.98 -1.19
CA PRO A 112 -17.50 5.44 -0.70
C PRO A 112 -18.56 5.44 -1.82
N ASN A 113 -19.77 5.02 -1.48
CA ASN A 113 -20.95 5.19 -2.32
C ASN A 113 -21.52 6.62 -2.17
N GLU A 114 -22.65 6.91 -2.80
CA GLU A 114 -23.32 8.22 -2.74
C GLU A 114 -23.75 8.61 -1.32
N ASN A 115 -23.95 7.65 -0.42
CA ASN A 115 -24.29 7.87 0.98
C ASN A 115 -23.07 8.02 1.90
N GLY A 116 -21.84 7.92 1.35
CA GLY A 116 -20.59 7.97 2.10
C GLY A 116 -20.19 6.63 2.75
N GLU A 117 -20.88 5.54 2.48
CA GLU A 117 -20.54 4.21 2.98
C GLU A 117 -19.49 3.56 2.06
N TYR A 118 -18.44 2.97 2.63
CA TYR A 118 -17.34 2.34 1.89
C TYR A 118 -17.69 0.90 1.49
N ASN A 119 -18.52 0.74 0.47
CA ASN A 119 -19.00 -0.56 -0.03
C ASN A 119 -18.92 -0.72 -1.56
N LEU A 120 -18.52 0.32 -2.30
CA LEU A 120 -18.34 0.25 -3.74
C LEU A 120 -16.97 -0.37 -4.06
N ARG A 121 -16.95 -1.59 -4.63
CA ARG A 121 -15.70 -2.26 -5.00
C ARG A 121 -14.89 -1.42 -5.96
N ASN A 122 -13.63 -1.13 -5.60
CA ASN A 122 -12.68 -0.46 -6.47
C ASN A 122 -12.15 -1.44 -7.54
N LYS A 123 -11.63 -0.92 -8.63
CA LYS A 123 -11.11 -1.69 -9.77
C LYS A 123 -9.71 -2.27 -9.50
N LEU A 124 -9.61 -3.06 -8.44
CA LEU A 124 -8.43 -3.81 -8.08
C LEU A 124 -8.80 -5.23 -7.66
N GLU A 125 -7.91 -6.18 -7.91
CA GLU A 125 -8.12 -7.58 -7.60
C GLU A 125 -6.83 -8.30 -7.22
N CYS A 126 -6.97 -9.40 -6.46
CA CYS A 126 -5.89 -10.34 -6.21
C CYS A 126 -5.88 -11.39 -7.32
N GLY A 127 -4.83 -11.39 -8.13
CA GLY A 127 -4.65 -12.35 -9.22
C GLY A 127 -4.15 -13.71 -8.73
N SER A 128 -3.33 -13.73 -7.68
CA SER A 128 -2.81 -14.97 -7.09
C SER A 128 -2.23 -14.73 -5.69
N ILE A 129 -2.05 -15.84 -4.96
CA ILE A 129 -1.38 -15.86 -3.65
C ILE A 129 -0.12 -16.70 -3.78
N GLU A 130 0.99 -16.20 -3.24
CA GLU A 130 2.29 -16.87 -3.28
C GLU A 130 2.31 -18.13 -2.41
N LYS A 131 2.88 -19.21 -2.94
CA LYS A 131 3.23 -20.41 -2.16
C LYS A 131 4.57 -20.17 -1.46
N LYS A 132 4.56 -20.02 -0.15
CA LYS A 132 5.74 -19.61 0.64
C LYS A 132 6.33 -20.78 1.43
N MET A 133 7.58 -20.64 1.87
CA MET A 133 8.25 -21.58 2.76
C MET A 133 7.72 -21.53 4.20
N GLY A 134 7.16 -20.40 4.62
CA GLY A 134 6.60 -20.19 5.96
C GLY A 134 5.59 -19.04 5.95
N ILE A 135 5.06 -18.71 7.14
CA ILE A 135 4.03 -17.66 7.36
C ILE A 135 2.82 -17.92 6.45
N HIS A 136 2.36 -19.16 6.39
CA HIS A 136 1.30 -19.60 5.45
C HIS A 136 -0.05 -18.93 5.73
N ALA A 137 -0.34 -18.58 6.98
CA ALA A 137 -1.59 -17.91 7.36
C ALA A 137 -1.65 -16.43 6.95
N SER A 138 -0.54 -15.84 6.47
CA SER A 138 -0.51 -14.46 5.96
C SER A 138 -0.46 -14.49 4.43
N PRO A 139 -1.51 -14.10 3.71
CA PRO A 139 -1.50 -14.11 2.25
C PRO A 139 -0.47 -13.10 1.72
N THR A 140 0.30 -13.53 0.74
CA THR A 140 1.22 -12.67 -0.02
C THR A 140 0.70 -12.63 -1.44
N CYS A 141 0.14 -11.49 -1.83
CA CYS A 141 -0.71 -11.37 -3.01
C CYS A 141 0.03 -10.77 -4.21
N VAL A 142 -0.43 -11.16 -5.40
CA VAL A 142 -0.23 -10.42 -6.64
C VAL A 142 -1.47 -9.54 -6.82
N MET A 143 -1.29 -8.21 -6.82
CA MET A 143 -2.39 -7.25 -6.93
C MET A 143 -2.41 -6.61 -8.31
N HIS A 144 -3.54 -6.71 -8.99
CA HIS A 144 -3.79 -6.05 -10.27
C HIS A 144 -4.65 -4.80 -10.04
N TYR A 145 -4.17 -3.68 -10.56
CA TYR A 145 -4.88 -2.41 -10.58
C TYR A 145 -5.34 -2.13 -12.00
N ASN A 146 -6.66 -2.09 -12.22
CA ASN A 146 -7.29 -1.91 -13.52
C ASN A 146 -8.06 -0.59 -13.56
N GLU A 147 -7.35 0.54 -13.62
CA GLU A 147 -7.91 1.87 -13.42
C GLU A 147 -8.49 2.06 -12.00
N ALA A 148 -7.83 1.49 -11.00
CA ALA A 148 -8.23 1.62 -9.61
C ALA A 148 -8.15 3.08 -9.15
N LYS A 149 -9.23 3.59 -8.58
CA LYS A 149 -9.31 4.98 -8.09
C LYS A 149 -8.47 5.15 -6.83
N GLY A 150 -7.65 6.21 -6.81
CA GLY A 150 -6.79 6.54 -5.68
C GLY A 150 -6.47 8.02 -5.60
N TRP A 151 -5.75 8.43 -4.56
CA TRP A 151 -5.39 9.82 -4.27
C TRP A 151 -3.91 9.94 -3.95
N LEU A 152 -3.29 11.04 -4.37
CA LEU A 152 -1.89 11.33 -4.09
C LEU A 152 -1.65 11.49 -2.58
N VAL A 153 -0.59 10.86 -2.09
CA VAL A 153 -0.10 11.01 -0.71
C VAL A 153 1.23 11.76 -0.73
N GLY A 154 1.25 12.95 -0.14
CA GLY A 154 2.41 13.84 -0.18
C GLY A 154 2.60 14.55 -1.51
N ASP A 155 3.83 14.85 -1.84
CA ASP A 155 4.18 15.59 -3.05
C ASP A 155 4.44 14.67 -4.24
N PHE A 156 4.21 15.17 -5.46
CA PHE A 156 4.63 14.50 -6.68
C PHE A 156 6.13 14.19 -6.67
N ASN A 157 6.47 13.02 -7.18
CA ASN A 157 7.86 12.57 -7.35
C ASN A 157 8.65 12.43 -6.03
N LYS A 158 7.95 12.43 -4.89
CA LYS A 158 8.51 12.18 -3.56
C LYS A 158 7.92 10.95 -2.88
N GLY A 159 7.30 10.05 -3.65
CA GLY A 159 6.63 8.86 -3.13
C GLY A 159 7.55 7.95 -2.33
N MET A 160 8.81 7.83 -2.72
CA MET A 160 9.79 7.06 -1.96
C MET A 160 10.02 7.62 -0.55
N ARG A 161 10.05 8.94 -0.38
CA ARG A 161 10.20 9.57 0.94
C ARG A 161 9.02 9.22 1.87
N ALA A 162 7.81 9.30 1.37
CA ALA A 162 6.60 8.95 2.13
C ALA A 162 6.55 7.43 2.42
N MET A 163 6.87 6.59 1.43
CA MET A 163 6.92 5.13 1.60
C MET A 163 8.01 4.69 2.59
N LEU A 164 9.16 5.36 2.65
CA LEU A 164 10.23 5.05 3.61
C LEU A 164 9.79 5.23 5.07
N ILE A 165 8.82 6.07 5.36
CA ILE A 165 8.23 6.18 6.71
C ILE A 165 7.65 4.82 7.10
N MET A 166 6.83 4.23 6.22
CA MET A 166 6.26 2.90 6.43
C MET A 166 7.32 1.80 6.48
N MET A 167 8.27 1.82 5.55
CA MET A 167 9.34 0.81 5.47
C MET A 167 10.25 0.79 6.70
N ASN A 168 10.56 1.94 7.28
CA ASN A 168 11.43 2.02 8.46
C ASN A 168 10.77 1.37 9.69
N GLY A 169 9.47 1.56 9.89
CA GLY A 169 8.71 0.85 10.91
C GLY A 169 8.70 -0.67 10.66
N ALA A 170 8.46 -1.10 9.43
CA ALA A 170 8.48 -2.52 9.07
C ALA A 170 9.85 -3.17 9.31
N ARG A 171 10.96 -2.49 8.96
CA ARG A 171 12.32 -2.99 9.22
C ARG A 171 12.58 -3.19 10.71
N PHE A 172 12.14 -2.27 11.54
CA PHE A 172 12.28 -2.37 12.99
C PHE A 172 11.55 -3.60 13.54
N PHE A 173 10.29 -3.82 13.14
CA PHE A 173 9.51 -4.99 13.57
C PHE A 173 10.12 -6.31 13.10
N VAL A 174 10.63 -6.37 11.86
CA VAL A 174 11.31 -7.58 11.35
C VAL A 174 12.63 -7.83 12.10
N GLY A 175 13.35 -6.80 12.47
CA GLY A 175 14.55 -6.91 13.32
C GLY A 175 14.24 -7.52 14.68
N ILE A 176 13.19 -7.06 15.36
CA ILE A 176 12.72 -7.63 16.63
C ILE A 176 12.27 -9.08 16.45
N GLN A 177 11.57 -9.41 15.38
CA GLN A 177 11.18 -10.78 15.07
C GLN A 177 12.41 -11.70 14.93
N GLY A 178 13.46 -11.25 14.22
CA GLY A 178 14.71 -12.00 14.08
C GLY A 178 15.39 -12.23 15.43
N LEU A 179 15.42 -11.23 16.30
CA LEU A 179 15.98 -11.35 17.66
C LEU A 179 15.21 -12.39 18.49
N GLY A 180 13.87 -12.30 18.50
CA GLY A 180 13.03 -13.25 19.26
C GLY A 180 13.17 -14.69 18.78
N LEU A 181 13.28 -14.92 17.46
CA LEU A 181 13.53 -16.25 16.90
C LEU A 181 14.92 -16.78 17.30
N SER A 182 15.94 -15.92 17.29
CA SER A 182 17.31 -16.29 17.70
C SER A 182 17.35 -16.65 19.20
N GLU A 183 16.67 -15.90 20.04
CA GLU A 183 16.57 -16.20 21.49
C GLU A 183 15.87 -17.52 21.73
N THR A 184 14.75 -17.79 21.05
CA THR A 184 14.02 -19.06 21.17
C THR A 184 14.86 -20.25 20.70
N ALA A 185 15.68 -20.08 19.65
CA ALA A 185 16.54 -21.16 19.15
C ALA A 185 17.77 -21.45 20.04
N ASN A 186 18.13 -20.50 20.91
CA ASN A 186 19.29 -20.64 21.82
C ASN A 186 18.91 -21.23 23.18
N ASN A 187 17.65 -21.33 23.50
CA ASN A 187 17.10 -21.95 24.72
C ASN A 187 16.67 -23.41 24.45
#